data_921be3d7f5e558e59ee297b88d4ceb0e
#
_entry.id   921be3d7f5e558e59ee297b88d4ceb0e
#
_cell.length_a   1.000
_cell.length_b   1.000
_cell.length_c   1.000
_cell.angle_alpha   90.00
_cell.angle_beta   90.00
_cell.angle_gamma   90.00
#
_symmetry.space_group_name_H-M   'P 1'
#
loop_
_entity.id
_entity.type
_entity.pdbx_description
1 polymer ?
#
loop_
_entity_poly.entity_id
_entity_poly.type
_entity_poly.pdbx_seq_one_letter_code
_entity_poly.pdbx_strand_id
1 'polypeptide(L)'
;MVPIAGFFTDAAAGTLPGYCLVEPDYGAQSEENPQNIAVGEEFAAKVVNALIDGPAWDRTLLILTYDEHGGYYDHVPPPRAIPPDSIPPAVPAGESAYDGFGRYGFRVPFAVVSPWARRHHVSHRVYDHTSILKLVETKWNLPALTFRDANATAMLDMLDLRRPSFASPPELAQPLAVTDPSALSCSVTGPGTIPPPGSVTG
;
A
#
# COMPACT_ATOMS: atom_id res chain seq x y z
N MET A 1 -4.38 0.84 -19.55
CA MET A 1 -5.20 0.64 -18.34
C MET A 1 -6.40 -0.20 -18.74
N VAL A 2 -6.71 -1.23 -17.98
CA VAL A 2 -7.87 -2.10 -18.23
C VAL A 2 -8.84 -1.98 -17.06
N PRO A 3 -10.16 -2.20 -17.25
CA PRO A 3 -11.11 -2.22 -16.14
C PRO A 3 -10.75 -3.29 -15.11
N ILE A 4 -11.06 -3.05 -13.85
CA ILE A 4 -10.77 -3.98 -12.73
C ILE A 4 -11.35 -5.40 -12.95
N ALA A 5 -12.47 -5.51 -13.68
CA ALA A 5 -13.03 -6.81 -14.04
C ALA A 5 -12.05 -7.69 -14.84
N GLY A 6 -11.18 -7.06 -15.65
CA GLY A 6 -10.12 -7.77 -16.37
C GLY A 6 -9.09 -8.39 -15.43
N PHE A 7 -8.71 -7.69 -14.35
CA PHE A 7 -7.83 -8.24 -13.34
C PHE A 7 -8.41 -9.52 -12.73
N PHE A 8 -9.68 -9.51 -12.33
CA PHE A 8 -10.31 -10.71 -11.74
C PHE A 8 -10.42 -11.87 -12.71
N THR A 9 -10.70 -11.57 -13.99
CA THR A 9 -10.73 -12.59 -15.04
C THR A 9 -9.36 -13.23 -15.25
N ASP A 10 -8.32 -12.42 -15.34
CA ASP A 10 -6.95 -12.87 -15.57
C ASP A 10 -6.37 -13.59 -14.33
N ALA A 11 -6.73 -13.14 -13.12
CA ALA A 11 -6.35 -13.82 -11.89
C ALA A 11 -6.95 -15.24 -11.83
N ALA A 12 -8.25 -15.37 -12.13
CA ALA A 12 -8.93 -16.66 -12.18
C ALA A 12 -8.38 -17.60 -13.26
N ALA A 13 -7.91 -17.05 -14.38
CA ALA A 13 -7.29 -17.80 -15.46
C ALA A 13 -5.79 -18.05 -15.26
N GLY A 14 -5.13 -17.38 -14.31
CA GLY A 14 -3.68 -17.42 -14.09
C GLY A 14 -2.87 -16.75 -15.20
N THR A 15 -3.46 -15.78 -15.90
CA THR A 15 -2.90 -15.08 -17.07
C THR A 15 -2.48 -13.63 -16.78
N LEU A 16 -2.44 -13.22 -15.51
CA LEU A 16 -1.94 -11.92 -15.13
C LEU A 16 -0.53 -11.66 -15.69
N PRO A 17 -0.25 -10.45 -16.18
CA PRO A 17 1.09 -10.08 -16.62
C PRO A 17 2.10 -10.13 -15.48
N GLY A 18 3.40 -10.11 -15.81
CA GLY A 18 4.48 -10.20 -14.84
C GLY A 18 4.50 -9.06 -13.80
N TYR A 19 3.88 -7.94 -14.10
CA TYR A 19 3.65 -6.82 -13.19
C TYR A 19 2.27 -6.22 -13.41
N CYS A 20 1.53 -6.01 -12.34
CA CYS A 20 0.23 -5.34 -12.33
C CYS A 20 0.22 -4.29 -11.23
N LEU A 21 -0.31 -3.11 -11.53
CA LEU A 21 -0.77 -2.16 -10.54
C LEU A 21 -2.30 -2.26 -10.50
N VAL A 22 -2.84 -2.48 -9.32
CA VAL A 22 -4.28 -2.63 -9.09
C VAL A 22 -4.73 -1.52 -8.17
N GLU A 23 -5.66 -0.71 -8.64
CA GLU A 23 -6.19 0.44 -7.93
C GLU A 23 -7.70 0.31 -7.75
N PRO A 24 -8.27 0.82 -6.64
CA PRO A 24 -9.70 0.86 -6.44
C PRO A 24 -10.37 1.93 -7.33
N ASP A 25 -11.68 1.94 -7.34
CA ASP A 25 -12.43 3.15 -7.69
C ASP A 25 -12.32 4.14 -6.52
N TYR A 26 -11.48 5.14 -6.67
CA TYR A 26 -11.20 6.14 -5.62
C TYR A 26 -12.45 6.87 -5.13
N GLY A 27 -13.50 6.97 -5.94
CA GLY A 27 -14.78 7.56 -5.53
C GLY A 27 -15.66 6.65 -4.68
N ALA A 28 -15.44 5.33 -4.73
CA ALA A 28 -16.38 4.36 -4.17
C ALA A 28 -15.73 3.23 -3.35
N GLN A 29 -14.44 2.99 -3.47
CA GLN A 29 -13.76 1.82 -2.91
C GLN A 29 -12.39 2.16 -2.28
N SER A 30 -12.13 3.43 -2.04
CA SER A 30 -10.91 3.93 -1.41
C SER A 30 -11.02 3.85 0.12
N GLU A 31 -9.87 3.81 0.78
CA GLU A 31 -9.74 3.94 2.22
C GLU A 31 -9.36 5.36 2.64
N GLU A 32 -9.32 6.29 1.69
CA GLU A 32 -9.02 7.69 1.93
C GLU A 32 -10.19 8.40 2.64
N ASN A 33 -9.86 9.29 3.56
CA ASN A 33 -10.82 10.16 4.22
C ASN A 33 -11.49 11.10 3.17
N PRO A 34 -12.82 11.29 3.18
CA PRO A 34 -13.79 10.91 4.21
C PRO A 34 -14.51 9.56 3.99
N GLN A 35 -13.99 8.69 3.17
CA GLN A 35 -14.64 7.43 2.85
C GLN A 35 -14.62 6.45 4.01
N ASN A 36 -15.53 5.48 3.99
CA ASN A 36 -15.57 4.42 4.98
C ASN A 36 -14.51 3.38 4.66
N ILE A 37 -13.51 3.22 5.52
CA ILE A 37 -12.42 2.26 5.39
C ILE A 37 -12.91 0.83 5.10
N ALA A 38 -14.03 0.40 5.70
CA ALA A 38 -14.57 -0.94 5.49
C ALA A 38 -14.91 -1.26 4.02
N VAL A 39 -15.19 -0.24 3.21
CA VAL A 39 -15.45 -0.40 1.77
C VAL A 39 -14.17 -0.70 1.01
N GLY A 40 -13.08 0.00 1.34
CA GLY A 40 -11.77 -0.26 0.78
C GLY A 40 -11.21 -1.62 1.23
N GLU A 41 -11.41 -1.98 2.52
CA GLU A 41 -11.05 -3.32 3.03
C GLU A 41 -11.78 -4.43 2.27
N GLU A 42 -13.06 -4.24 1.93
CA GLU A 42 -13.81 -5.21 1.11
C GLU A 42 -13.21 -5.34 -0.30
N PHE A 43 -12.80 -4.23 -0.91
CA PHE A 43 -12.12 -4.25 -2.20
C PHE A 43 -10.76 -4.96 -2.10
N ALA A 44 -9.93 -4.60 -1.12
CA ALA A 44 -8.62 -5.21 -0.89
C ALA A 44 -8.76 -6.73 -0.66
N ALA A 45 -9.75 -7.16 0.12
CA ALA A 45 -10.04 -8.57 0.35
C ALA A 45 -10.41 -9.31 -0.94
N LYS A 46 -11.19 -8.71 -1.83
CA LYS A 46 -11.52 -9.29 -3.14
C LYS A 46 -10.27 -9.51 -3.98
N VAL A 47 -9.35 -8.54 -4.00
CA VAL A 47 -8.07 -8.65 -4.73
C VAL A 47 -7.21 -9.76 -4.13
N VAL A 48 -7.04 -9.79 -2.82
CA VAL A 48 -6.26 -10.82 -2.11
C VAL A 48 -6.83 -12.21 -2.37
N ASN A 49 -8.14 -12.40 -2.19
CA ASN A 49 -8.81 -13.69 -2.39
C ASN A 49 -8.68 -14.17 -3.85
N ALA A 50 -8.85 -13.28 -4.83
CA ALA A 50 -8.69 -13.65 -6.24
C ALA A 50 -7.30 -14.19 -6.57
N LEU A 51 -6.25 -13.71 -5.91
CA LEU A 51 -4.90 -14.21 -6.08
C LEU A 51 -4.65 -15.51 -5.32
N ILE A 52 -5.20 -15.62 -4.10
CA ILE A 52 -5.08 -16.82 -3.25
C ILE A 52 -5.79 -18.01 -3.90
N ASP A 53 -6.98 -17.80 -4.45
CA ASP A 53 -7.80 -18.82 -5.07
C ASP A 53 -7.36 -19.12 -6.52
N GLY A 54 -6.53 -18.24 -7.08
CA GLY A 54 -6.08 -18.34 -8.47
C GLY A 54 -5.01 -19.41 -8.68
N PRO A 55 -4.94 -20.00 -9.90
CA PRO A 55 -3.98 -21.05 -10.23
C PRO A 55 -2.52 -20.57 -10.27
N ALA A 56 -2.27 -19.27 -10.16
CA ALA A 56 -0.95 -18.67 -10.16
C ALA A 56 -0.43 -18.32 -8.75
N TRP A 57 -1.10 -18.79 -7.70
CA TRP A 57 -0.71 -18.50 -6.31
C TRP A 57 0.76 -18.81 -6.03
N ASP A 58 1.25 -19.96 -6.49
CA ASP A 58 2.62 -20.45 -6.28
C ASP A 58 3.73 -19.51 -6.76
N ARG A 59 3.42 -18.58 -7.66
CA ARG A 59 4.35 -17.61 -8.27
C ARG A 59 3.92 -16.17 -8.11
N THR A 60 2.98 -15.90 -7.19
CA THR A 60 2.43 -14.56 -6.96
C THR A 60 3.09 -13.89 -5.76
N LEU A 61 3.37 -12.61 -5.91
CA LEU A 61 3.71 -11.68 -4.85
C LEU A 61 2.80 -10.46 -4.96
N LEU A 62 1.92 -10.28 -3.99
CA LEU A 62 1.13 -9.08 -3.83
C LEU A 62 1.79 -8.17 -2.79
N ILE A 63 1.90 -6.91 -3.10
CA ILE A 63 2.25 -5.84 -2.17
C ILE A 63 1.01 -4.98 -2.02
N LEU A 64 0.50 -4.89 -0.81
CA LEU A 64 -0.58 -3.98 -0.43
C LEU A 64 0.04 -2.80 0.30
N THR A 65 -0.20 -1.60 -0.19
CA THR A 65 0.26 -0.36 0.45
C THR A 65 -0.67 0.79 0.07
N TYR A 66 -0.64 1.84 0.89
CA TYR A 66 -1.30 3.10 0.56
C TYR A 66 -0.36 3.99 -0.25
N ASP A 67 -0.91 4.82 -1.08
CA ASP A 67 -0.17 5.82 -1.86
C ASP A 67 0.36 6.96 -0.97
N GLU A 68 -0.43 7.37 0.02
CA GLU A 68 -0.04 8.37 1.01
C GLU A 68 -0.85 8.19 2.31
N HIS A 69 -0.70 9.07 3.28
CA HIS A 69 -1.22 8.89 4.64
C HIS A 69 -2.66 9.41 4.86
N GLY A 70 -3.34 9.94 3.84
CA GLY A 70 -4.74 10.44 3.92
C GLY A 70 -4.94 11.58 4.91
N GLY A 71 -3.89 12.34 5.24
CA GLY A 71 -3.95 13.38 6.28
C GLY A 71 -3.89 12.86 7.71
N TYR A 72 -3.77 11.54 7.93
CA TYR A 72 -3.67 10.96 9.27
C TYR A 72 -2.29 11.20 9.89
N TYR A 73 -2.30 11.43 11.21
CA TYR A 73 -1.09 11.66 11.98
C TYR A 73 -0.35 10.34 12.29
N ASP A 74 0.99 10.40 12.24
CA ASP A 74 1.86 9.36 12.77
C ASP A 74 2.73 9.90 13.89
N HIS A 75 2.89 9.14 14.97
CA HIS A 75 3.71 9.51 16.12
C HIS A 75 5.23 9.28 15.90
N VAL A 76 5.61 8.66 14.79
CA VAL A 76 7.03 8.44 14.43
C VAL A 76 7.47 9.51 13.44
N PRO A 77 8.49 10.33 13.79
CA PRO A 77 9.01 11.31 12.86
C PRO A 77 9.58 10.64 11.60
N PRO A 78 9.22 11.12 10.41
CA PRO A 78 9.78 10.58 9.17
C PRO A 78 11.30 10.68 9.14
N PRO A 79 12.03 9.61 8.78
CA PRO A 79 13.48 9.63 8.70
C PRO A 79 13.98 10.40 7.47
N ARG A 80 15.29 10.65 7.43
CA ARG A 80 15.92 11.24 6.25
C ARG A 80 15.85 10.31 5.06
N ALA A 81 15.71 10.89 3.88
CA ALA A 81 15.67 10.20 2.59
C ALA A 81 16.75 10.73 1.65
N ILE A 82 17.14 9.93 0.69
CA ILE A 82 17.97 10.36 -0.44
C ILE A 82 17.04 11.03 -1.45
N PRO A 83 17.31 12.28 -1.87
CA PRO A 83 16.54 12.92 -2.94
C PRO A 83 16.60 12.08 -4.23
N PRO A 84 15.52 12.06 -5.03
CA PRO A 84 15.49 11.28 -6.27
C PRO A 84 16.51 11.77 -7.31
N ASP A 85 16.75 13.07 -7.34
CA ASP A 85 17.66 13.78 -8.25
C ASP A 85 18.13 15.11 -7.65
N SER A 86 18.69 15.98 -8.48
CA SER A 86 19.12 17.32 -8.10
C SER A 86 18.06 18.42 -8.30
N ILE A 87 16.86 18.04 -8.74
CA ILE A 87 15.77 19.00 -9.01
C ILE A 87 15.02 19.26 -7.70
N PRO A 88 14.96 20.51 -7.22
CA PRO A 88 14.22 20.81 -6.00
C PRO A 88 12.71 20.68 -6.23
N PRO A 89 11.92 20.39 -5.19
CA PRO A 89 10.46 20.38 -5.31
C PRO A 89 9.94 21.75 -5.71
N ALA A 90 8.95 21.78 -6.60
CA ALA A 90 8.21 22.97 -6.91
C ALA A 90 7.17 23.18 -5.80
N VAL A 91 7.23 24.33 -5.13
CA VAL A 91 6.26 24.74 -4.10
C VAL A 91 5.59 26.06 -4.50
N PRO A 92 4.33 26.30 -4.09
CA PRO A 92 3.66 27.57 -4.29
C PRO A 92 4.45 28.75 -3.72
N ALA A 93 4.27 29.93 -4.27
CA ALA A 93 4.93 31.13 -3.80
C ALA A 93 4.53 31.44 -2.34
N GLY A 94 5.53 31.64 -1.50
CA GLY A 94 5.33 31.88 -0.06
C GLY A 94 5.31 30.62 0.82
N GLU A 95 5.35 29.44 0.24
CA GLU A 95 5.49 28.17 0.95
C GLU A 95 6.97 27.74 1.03
N SER A 96 7.25 26.88 2.00
CA SER A 96 8.58 26.28 2.17
C SER A 96 8.53 24.79 1.87
N ALA A 97 9.43 24.31 1.00
CA ALA A 97 9.70 22.90 0.83
C ALA A 97 10.52 22.40 2.00
N TYR A 98 9.89 22.16 3.15
CA TYR A 98 10.56 21.66 4.34
C TYR A 98 11.37 20.39 4.04
N ASP A 99 12.69 20.44 4.22
CA ASP A 99 13.65 19.39 3.84
C ASP A 99 13.62 18.97 2.34
N GLY A 100 12.80 19.56 1.50
CA GLY A 100 12.64 19.18 0.10
C GLY A 100 12.30 17.70 -0.05
N PHE A 101 13.05 16.99 -0.91
CA PHE A 101 12.96 15.54 -1.04
C PHE A 101 13.93 14.78 -0.11
N GLY A 102 14.54 15.45 0.85
CA GLY A 102 15.55 14.88 1.78
C GLY A 102 14.94 14.14 2.98
N ARG A 103 13.60 13.98 3.03
CA ARG A 103 12.88 13.31 4.10
C ARG A 103 11.74 12.46 3.54
N TYR A 104 11.46 11.32 4.17
CA TYR A 104 10.26 10.51 3.90
C TYR A 104 9.00 11.19 4.45
N GLY A 105 7.84 10.69 4.07
CA GLY A 105 6.55 11.06 4.65
C GLY A 105 6.20 10.23 5.89
N PHE A 106 4.98 10.39 6.38
CA PHE A 106 4.42 9.55 7.42
C PHE A 106 4.32 8.08 6.98
N ARG A 107 4.35 7.17 7.97
CA ARG A 107 4.21 5.75 7.66
C ARG A 107 2.81 5.45 7.14
N VAL A 108 2.76 4.56 6.17
CA VAL A 108 1.53 4.01 5.60
C VAL A 108 1.45 2.51 5.87
N PRO A 109 0.25 1.91 5.89
CA PRO A 109 0.12 0.47 5.93
C PRO A 109 0.86 -0.21 4.79
N PHE A 110 1.52 -1.32 5.10
CA PHE A 110 2.25 -2.10 4.12
C PHE A 110 2.21 -3.59 4.46
N ALA A 111 1.82 -4.42 3.51
CA ALA A 111 1.80 -5.87 3.68
C ALA A 111 2.29 -6.59 2.42
N VAL A 112 2.99 -7.71 2.64
CA VAL A 112 3.41 -8.63 1.59
C VAL A 112 2.61 -9.91 1.72
N VAL A 113 1.88 -10.28 0.65
CA VAL A 113 1.05 -11.48 0.56
C VAL A 113 1.61 -12.38 -0.55
N SER A 114 2.12 -13.55 -0.18
CA SER A 114 2.78 -14.46 -1.10
C SER A 114 2.94 -15.84 -0.46
N PRO A 115 2.99 -16.93 -1.23
CA PRO A 115 3.45 -18.22 -0.71
C PRO A 115 4.87 -18.15 -0.14
N TRP A 116 5.67 -17.21 -0.60
CA TRP A 116 7.07 -17.00 -0.22
C TRP A 116 7.27 -16.00 0.92
N ALA A 117 6.19 -15.39 1.43
CA ALA A 117 6.28 -14.51 2.58
C ALA A 117 6.73 -15.27 3.84
N ARG A 118 7.56 -14.65 4.67
CA ARG A 118 7.99 -15.23 5.96
C ARG A 118 6.83 -15.25 6.94
N ARG A 119 6.65 -16.38 7.62
CA ARG A 119 5.67 -16.50 8.73
C ARG A 119 6.11 -15.67 9.92
N HIS A 120 5.16 -15.07 10.61
CA HIS A 120 5.37 -14.32 11.85
C HIS A 120 6.51 -13.31 11.76
N HIS A 121 6.63 -12.66 10.60
CA HIS A 121 7.69 -11.70 10.33
C HIS A 121 7.13 -10.29 10.25
N VAL A 122 7.74 -9.39 11.00
CA VAL A 122 7.57 -7.95 10.89
C VAL A 122 8.94 -7.36 10.60
N SER A 123 9.08 -6.67 9.48
CA SER A 123 10.32 -5.98 9.17
C SER A 123 10.39 -4.65 9.89
N HIS A 124 11.56 -4.35 10.47
CA HIS A 124 11.87 -3.07 11.12
C HIS A 124 12.77 -2.18 10.24
N ARG A 125 12.93 -2.54 8.98
CA ARG A 125 13.68 -1.73 8.03
C ARG A 125 12.82 -0.58 7.52
N VAL A 126 13.48 0.50 7.14
CA VAL A 126 12.81 1.59 6.44
C VAL A 126 12.61 1.18 4.98
N TYR A 127 11.36 1.22 4.55
CA TYR A 127 10.95 1.08 3.16
C TYR A 127 10.20 2.33 2.73
N ASP A 128 10.17 2.55 1.44
CA ASP A 128 9.31 3.54 0.80
C ASP A 128 8.73 2.96 -0.50
N HIS A 129 7.93 3.74 -1.21
CA HIS A 129 7.33 3.28 -2.47
C HIS A 129 8.40 2.89 -3.50
N THR A 130 9.59 3.50 -3.45
CA THR A 130 10.70 3.13 -4.35
C THR A 130 11.34 1.78 -3.98
N SER A 131 11.04 1.23 -2.81
CA SER A 131 11.42 -0.14 -2.46
C SER A 131 10.71 -1.17 -3.34
N ILE A 132 9.50 -0.84 -3.83
CA ILE A 132 8.76 -1.67 -4.81
C ILE A 132 9.51 -1.63 -6.15
N LEU A 133 9.93 -0.44 -6.59
CA LEU A 133 10.75 -0.29 -7.81
C LEU A 133 12.04 -1.08 -7.67
N LYS A 134 12.72 -0.95 -6.53
CA LYS A 134 13.95 -1.70 -6.24
C LYS A 134 13.77 -3.22 -6.31
N LEU A 135 12.64 -3.72 -5.85
CA LEU A 135 12.31 -5.15 -5.99
C LEU A 135 12.14 -5.56 -7.46
N VAL A 136 11.42 -4.73 -8.23
CA VAL A 136 11.21 -4.93 -9.68
C VAL A 136 12.54 -4.88 -10.42
N GLU A 137 13.37 -3.88 -10.17
CA GLU A 137 14.72 -3.75 -10.73
C GLU A 137 15.58 -4.96 -10.41
N THR A 138 15.57 -5.40 -9.17
CA THR A 138 16.33 -6.58 -8.74
C THR A 138 15.84 -7.84 -9.43
N LYS A 139 14.53 -8.02 -9.57
CA LYS A 139 13.92 -9.21 -10.18
C LYS A 139 14.26 -9.33 -11.67
N TRP A 140 14.20 -8.23 -12.40
CA TRP A 140 14.36 -8.22 -13.86
C TRP A 140 15.68 -7.60 -14.34
N ASN A 141 16.61 -7.33 -13.41
CA ASN A 141 17.90 -6.72 -13.71
C ASN A 141 17.76 -5.42 -14.51
N LEU A 142 16.88 -4.54 -14.06
CA LEU A 142 16.65 -3.24 -14.67
C LEU A 142 17.56 -2.19 -14.03
N PRO A 143 17.94 -1.14 -14.77
CA PRO A 143 18.66 -0.02 -14.18
C PRO A 143 17.73 0.78 -13.25
N ALA A 144 18.33 1.41 -12.24
CA ALA A 144 17.62 2.35 -11.40
C ALA A 144 17.18 3.60 -12.20
N LEU A 145 16.05 4.18 -11.83
CA LEU A 145 15.50 5.38 -12.46
C LEU A 145 16.02 6.66 -11.81
N THR A 146 16.26 6.62 -10.51
CA THR A 146 16.63 7.78 -9.69
C THR A 146 17.68 7.41 -8.63
N PHE A 147 18.22 8.40 -7.94
CA PHE A 147 19.08 8.12 -6.78
C PHE A 147 18.31 7.48 -5.63
N ARG A 148 17.01 7.76 -5.50
CA ARG A 148 16.19 7.22 -4.41
C ARG A 148 16.00 5.71 -4.55
N ASP A 149 15.49 5.23 -5.68
CA ASP A 149 15.30 3.80 -5.91
C ASP A 149 16.62 3.03 -6.01
N ALA A 150 17.68 3.66 -6.54
CA ALA A 150 19.03 3.08 -6.52
C ALA A 150 19.48 2.69 -5.11
N ASN A 151 19.12 3.50 -4.10
CA ASN A 151 19.51 3.33 -2.71
C ASN A 151 18.41 2.71 -1.84
N ALA A 152 17.24 2.41 -2.39
CA ALA A 152 16.15 1.78 -1.67
C ALA A 152 16.45 0.32 -1.31
N THR A 153 15.78 -0.18 -0.29
CA THR A 153 15.90 -1.58 0.15
C THR A 153 14.91 -2.45 -0.61
N ALA A 154 15.39 -3.47 -1.31
CA ALA A 154 14.54 -4.42 -2.03
C ALA A 154 13.96 -5.47 -1.07
N MET A 155 12.97 -5.26 -0.35
CA MET A 155 12.17 -6.04 0.61
C MET A 155 12.40 -7.57 0.67
N LEU A 156 13.59 -8.06 0.30
CA LEU A 156 13.90 -9.49 0.24
C LEU A 156 13.95 -10.16 1.62
N ASP A 157 14.11 -9.40 2.68
CA ASP A 157 14.06 -9.90 4.06
C ASP A 157 12.64 -10.32 4.49
N MET A 158 11.60 -9.88 3.78
CA MET A 158 10.23 -10.32 3.99
C MET A 158 9.92 -11.68 3.35
N LEU A 159 10.84 -12.19 2.51
CA LEU A 159 10.64 -13.40 1.72
C LEU A 159 11.56 -14.52 2.18
N ASP A 160 11.05 -15.76 2.15
CA ASP A 160 11.87 -16.99 2.19
C ASP A 160 11.82 -17.65 0.81
N LEU A 161 12.80 -17.30 -0.03
CA LEU A 161 12.88 -17.84 -1.39
C LEU A 161 13.42 -19.27 -1.47
N ARG A 162 13.76 -19.89 -0.34
CA ARG A 162 14.22 -21.28 -0.27
C ARG A 162 13.06 -22.25 -0.10
N ARG A 163 12.04 -21.82 0.63
CA ARG A 163 10.90 -22.68 0.96
C ARG A 163 9.64 -21.81 1.10
N PRO A 164 8.57 -22.11 0.34
CA PRO A 164 7.32 -21.39 0.49
C PRO A 164 6.70 -21.72 1.85
N SER A 165 6.42 -20.69 2.63
CA SER A 165 5.78 -20.80 3.94
C SER A 165 4.27 -21.03 3.83
N PHE A 166 3.67 -20.59 2.73
CA PHE A 166 2.23 -20.63 2.46
C PHE A 166 1.93 -21.28 1.11
N ALA A 167 2.56 -22.43 0.83
CA ALA A 167 2.28 -23.20 -0.38
C ALA A 167 0.78 -23.54 -0.51
N SER A 168 0.14 -23.86 0.61
CA SER A 168 -1.32 -23.82 0.73
C SER A 168 -1.68 -22.49 1.38
N PRO A 169 -2.49 -21.65 0.72
CA PRO A 169 -2.87 -20.37 1.27
C PRO A 169 -3.65 -20.54 2.58
N PRO A 170 -3.56 -19.59 3.52
CA PRO A 170 -4.37 -19.61 4.72
C PRO A 170 -5.81 -19.24 4.40
N GLU A 171 -6.74 -19.74 5.17
CA GLU A 171 -8.09 -19.19 5.21
C GLU A 171 -8.05 -17.83 5.92
N LEU A 172 -8.55 -16.81 5.26
CA LEU A 172 -8.56 -15.45 5.78
C LEU A 172 -9.97 -15.09 6.30
N ALA A 173 -10.01 -14.37 7.43
CA ALA A 173 -11.23 -13.74 7.88
C ALA A 173 -11.72 -12.75 6.80
N GLN A 174 -13.02 -12.79 6.54
CA GLN A 174 -13.63 -11.85 5.62
C GLN A 174 -13.83 -10.49 6.32
N PRO A 175 -13.68 -9.37 5.61
CA PRO A 175 -13.98 -8.06 6.15
C PRO A 175 -15.47 -7.94 6.47
N LEU A 176 -15.81 -6.95 7.29
CA LEU A 176 -17.21 -6.64 7.56
C LEU A 176 -17.89 -6.19 6.27
N ALA A 177 -18.97 -6.83 5.89
CA ALA A 177 -19.75 -6.41 4.74
C ALA A 177 -20.39 -5.03 5.00
N VAL A 178 -20.19 -4.10 4.08
CA VAL A 178 -20.88 -2.81 4.13
C VAL A 178 -22.28 -3.00 3.54
N THR A 179 -23.29 -3.00 4.41
CA THR A 179 -24.68 -3.21 4.02
C THR A 179 -25.46 -1.93 3.77
N ASP A 180 -24.94 -0.79 4.24
CA ASP A 180 -25.56 0.53 4.07
C ASP A 180 -24.71 1.39 3.13
N PRO A 181 -25.22 1.72 1.93
CA PRO A 181 -24.51 2.60 1.00
C PRO A 181 -24.22 4.00 1.57
N SER A 182 -24.99 4.47 2.53
CA SER A 182 -24.73 5.76 3.21
C SER A 182 -23.51 5.70 4.12
N ALA A 183 -23.09 4.51 4.53
CA ALA A 183 -21.85 4.29 5.27
C ALA A 183 -20.59 4.43 4.40
N LEU A 184 -20.73 4.62 3.10
CA LEU A 184 -19.62 4.85 2.15
C LEU A 184 -18.93 6.19 2.35
N SER A 185 -19.56 7.13 3.05
CA SER A 185 -18.96 8.43 3.36
C SER A 185 -19.13 8.74 4.83
N CYS A 186 -18.05 9.15 5.47
CA CYS A 186 -18.15 9.81 6.76
C CYS A 186 -18.81 11.16 6.53
N SER A 187 -20.10 11.31 6.87
CA SER A 187 -20.70 12.62 6.96
C SER A 187 -20.09 13.31 8.19
N VAL A 188 -19.16 14.22 7.95
CA VAL A 188 -18.71 15.12 9.01
C VAL A 188 -19.86 16.08 9.32
N THR A 189 -20.79 15.63 10.15
CA THR A 189 -21.81 16.50 10.71
C THR A 189 -21.25 17.17 11.95
N GLY A 190 -20.76 18.36 11.78
CA GLY A 190 -20.31 19.16 12.90
C GLY A 190 -18.91 19.74 12.71
N PRO A 191 -18.56 20.73 13.55
CA PRO A 191 -17.21 21.27 13.56
C PRO A 191 -16.25 20.15 13.88
N GLY A 192 -15.26 20.01 13.02
CA GLY A 192 -14.28 18.93 12.93
C GLY A 192 -14.14 18.12 14.21
N THR A 193 -14.01 16.88 14.04
CA THR A 193 -13.99 15.82 15.05
C THR A 193 -12.93 15.97 16.15
N ILE A 194 -12.21 17.08 16.19
CA ILE A 194 -11.32 17.43 17.32
C ILE A 194 -12.22 17.98 18.45
N PRO A 195 -12.37 17.24 19.55
CA PRO A 195 -13.11 17.75 20.69
C PRO A 195 -12.49 19.08 21.16
N PRO A 196 -13.29 20.06 21.59
CA PRO A 196 -12.75 21.28 22.18
C PRO A 196 -11.80 20.96 23.33
N PRO A 197 -10.73 21.74 23.53
CA PRO A 197 -9.81 21.54 24.65
C PRO A 197 -10.56 21.43 25.97
N GLY A 198 -10.30 20.37 26.74
CA GLY A 198 -10.94 20.10 28.02
C GLY A 198 -12.30 19.42 27.96
N SER A 199 -12.81 19.06 26.78
CA SER A 199 -14.08 18.31 26.63
C SER A 199 -13.93 16.80 26.79
N VAL A 200 -12.71 16.29 26.78
CA VAL A 200 -12.40 14.88 27.05
C VAL A 200 -11.88 14.80 28.48
N THR A 201 -12.68 14.24 29.38
CA THR A 201 -12.25 13.89 30.74
C THR A 201 -11.58 12.53 30.67
N GLY A 202 -10.32 12.46 31.12
CA GLY A 202 -9.54 11.22 31.21
C GLY A 202 -10.13 10.20 32.18
#